data_4cb19abd4e6dced2aee1f9178b38aa58
#
_entry.id   4cb19abd4e6dced2aee1f9178b38aa58
#
_cell.length_a   1.000
_cell.length_b   1.000
_cell.length_c   1.000
_cell.angle_alpha   90.00
_cell.angle_beta   90.00
_cell.angle_gamma   90.00
#
_symmetry.space_group_name_H-M   'P 1'
#
loop_
_entity.id
_entity.type
_entity.pdbx_description
1 polymer ?
#
loop_
_entity_poly.entity_id
_entity_poly.type
_entity_poly.pdbx_seq_one_letter_code
_entity_poly.pdbx_strand_id
1 'polypeptide(L)'
;MRRAVAGGVLIAVALLNSACSSDGMGAAPTAVSTDPATTALAAAVDIRATGCRPAEVRGAGALIDGDHILTAAHVVAGADSITVRSASPDATAVTARVVAIDPLRDLALLDVERGELTELRPLHVAAGAVGAGGDTGSVVLFRDGAAVGVPYSIGRRVVVNILDIHHEHEVSRPGYEVDIAIAAGDSGAVMVAANRRAIGVLYAKSRAVDTRAFASDTGAVDALVAAASAVDPAVGIDTGECV
;
A
#
# COMPACT_ATOMS: atom_id res chain seq x y z
N MET A 1 36.33 -21.65 -79.18
CA MET A 1 35.64 -20.79 -80.17
C MET A 1 34.68 -19.85 -79.44
N ARG A 2 34.80 -18.55 -79.80
CA ARG A 2 33.85 -17.44 -79.52
C ARG A 2 33.74 -17.02 -78.06
N ARG A 3 34.27 -15.95 -77.68
CA ARG A 3 34.29 -14.47 -77.88
C ARG A 3 33.57 -13.81 -76.73
N ALA A 4 34.36 -12.99 -76.02
CA ALA A 4 34.00 -12.05 -74.95
C ALA A 4 33.13 -10.89 -75.49
N VAL A 5 32.26 -10.37 -74.63
CA VAL A 5 31.79 -8.98 -74.73
C VAL A 5 31.84 -8.35 -73.33
N ALA A 6 32.63 -7.32 -73.20
CA ALA A 6 32.73 -6.46 -72.06
C ALA A 6 31.59 -5.42 -72.14
N GLY A 7 30.87 -5.24 -71.03
CA GLY A 7 29.93 -4.14 -70.83
C GLY A 7 30.26 -3.38 -69.59
N GLY A 8 30.84 -2.16 -69.77
CA GLY A 8 31.12 -1.26 -68.65
C GLY A 8 29.82 -0.58 -68.17
N VAL A 9 29.68 -0.51 -66.89
CA VAL A 9 28.67 0.31 -66.22
C VAL A 9 29.33 1.40 -65.45
N LEU A 10 29.05 2.64 -65.87
CA LEU A 10 29.39 3.88 -65.15
C LEU A 10 28.54 3.98 -63.88
N ILE A 11 29.20 4.03 -62.73
CA ILE A 11 28.56 4.33 -61.46
C ILE A 11 28.66 5.85 -61.23
N ALA A 12 27.52 6.54 -61.30
CA ALA A 12 27.38 7.91 -60.86
C ALA A 12 27.25 7.96 -59.32
N VAL A 13 28.23 8.56 -58.67
CA VAL A 13 28.18 8.82 -57.21
C VAL A 13 27.36 10.07 -56.99
N ALA A 14 26.16 9.90 -56.47
CA ALA A 14 25.34 11.00 -55.94
C ALA A 14 25.72 11.25 -54.47
N LEU A 15 26.34 12.37 -54.18
CA LEU A 15 26.57 12.89 -52.84
C LEU A 15 25.24 13.40 -52.28
N LEU A 16 24.62 12.66 -51.38
CA LEU A 16 23.51 13.11 -50.57
C LEU A 16 24.06 13.79 -49.30
N ASN A 17 23.89 15.10 -49.23
CA ASN A 17 24.05 15.85 -47.99
C ASN A 17 22.92 15.45 -47.03
N SER A 18 23.25 14.70 -45.99
CA SER A 18 22.36 14.50 -44.86
C SER A 18 22.47 15.71 -43.91
N ALA A 19 21.44 16.54 -43.92
CA ALA A 19 21.23 17.54 -42.88
C ALA A 19 20.86 16.80 -41.57
N CYS A 20 21.69 16.92 -40.56
CA CYS A 20 21.35 16.52 -39.20
C CYS A 20 20.29 17.48 -38.67
N SER A 21 19.01 17.05 -38.68
CA SER A 21 17.99 17.64 -37.86
C SER A 21 18.17 17.09 -36.43
N SER A 22 18.54 17.96 -35.53
CA SER A 22 18.52 17.72 -34.09
C SER A 22 17.05 17.72 -33.63
N ASP A 23 16.36 16.61 -33.83
CA ASP A 23 15.06 16.40 -33.18
C ASP A 23 15.31 16.22 -31.69
N GLY A 24 14.75 17.16 -30.91
CA GLY A 24 14.74 17.09 -29.45
C GLY A 24 14.18 15.75 -29.00
N MET A 25 14.99 14.99 -28.26
CA MET A 25 14.52 13.81 -27.52
C MET A 25 13.50 14.30 -26.49
N GLY A 26 12.24 14.33 -26.89
CA GLY A 26 11.13 14.37 -25.94
C GLY A 26 11.30 13.15 -25.03
N ALA A 27 11.45 13.38 -23.74
CA ALA A 27 11.46 12.31 -22.76
C ALA A 27 10.22 11.44 -23.00
N ALA A 28 10.43 10.17 -23.30
CA ALA A 28 9.33 9.21 -23.40
C ALA A 28 8.56 9.26 -22.08
N PRO A 29 7.21 9.25 -22.10
CA PRO A 29 6.45 9.21 -20.87
C PRO A 29 6.91 7.98 -20.09
N THR A 30 7.35 8.20 -18.86
CA THR A 30 7.78 7.13 -17.96
C THR A 30 6.58 6.19 -17.82
N ALA A 31 6.70 4.98 -18.35
CA ALA A 31 5.65 3.98 -18.25
C ALA A 31 5.37 3.75 -16.75
N VAL A 32 4.15 4.02 -16.31
CA VAL A 32 3.72 3.73 -14.94
C VAL A 32 3.86 2.22 -14.76
N SER A 33 4.71 1.79 -13.84
CA SER A 33 4.89 0.38 -13.54
C SER A 33 3.53 -0.24 -13.19
N THR A 34 3.22 -1.37 -13.81
CA THR A 34 1.99 -2.14 -13.54
C THR A 34 2.19 -3.16 -12.42
N ASP A 35 3.39 -3.24 -11.87
CA ASP A 35 3.73 -4.17 -10.79
C ASP A 35 3.04 -3.76 -9.47
N PRO A 36 2.29 -4.69 -8.81
CA PRO A 36 1.65 -4.45 -7.53
C PRO A 36 2.61 -3.99 -6.42
N ALA A 37 3.85 -4.49 -6.42
CA ALA A 37 4.86 -4.09 -5.42
C ALA A 37 5.25 -2.62 -5.57
N THR A 38 5.49 -2.14 -6.80
CA THR A 38 5.76 -0.72 -7.07
C THR A 38 4.58 0.16 -6.69
N THR A 39 3.34 -0.29 -6.97
CA THR A 39 2.12 0.43 -6.59
C THR A 39 1.98 0.50 -5.07
N ALA A 40 2.24 -0.60 -4.37
CA ALA A 40 2.19 -0.65 -2.91
C ALA A 40 3.26 0.26 -2.28
N LEU A 41 4.51 0.23 -2.77
CA LEU A 41 5.60 1.07 -2.29
C LEU A 41 5.30 2.57 -2.44
N ALA A 42 4.66 2.96 -3.54
CA ALA A 42 4.30 4.36 -3.81
C ALA A 42 3.23 4.92 -2.86
N ALA A 43 2.55 4.08 -2.09
CA ALA A 43 1.51 4.49 -1.16
C ALA A 43 1.85 4.19 0.31
N ALA A 44 2.86 3.35 0.58
CA ALA A 44 3.12 2.78 1.89
C ALA A 44 3.72 3.77 2.89
N VAL A 45 3.30 3.64 4.14
CA VAL A 45 3.85 4.37 5.28
C VAL A 45 4.20 3.44 6.44
N ASP A 46 5.32 3.75 7.13
CA ASP A 46 5.70 3.24 8.46
C ASP A 46 4.95 4.07 9.51
N ILE A 47 4.27 3.41 10.44
CA ILE A 47 3.47 4.04 11.49
C ILE A 47 4.11 3.75 12.84
N ARG A 48 4.22 4.79 13.67
CA ARG A 48 4.69 4.68 15.04
C ARG A 48 3.71 5.39 15.96
N ALA A 49 3.24 4.67 16.97
CA ALA A 49 2.31 5.15 17.95
C ALA A 49 2.91 5.03 19.36
N THR A 50 2.80 6.07 20.15
CA THR A 50 3.35 6.16 21.52
C THR A 50 2.31 6.68 22.50
N GLY A 51 2.56 6.48 23.82
CA GLY A 51 1.71 6.94 24.91
C GLY A 51 0.85 5.86 25.52
N CYS A 52 0.30 4.97 24.71
CA CYS A 52 -0.56 3.89 25.17
C CYS A 52 0.21 2.81 25.94
N ARG A 53 1.34 2.40 25.44
CA ARG A 53 2.20 1.35 26.03
C ARG A 53 3.56 1.93 26.39
N PRO A 54 4.31 1.30 27.34
CA PRO A 54 5.67 1.73 27.67
C PRO A 54 6.62 1.68 26.45
N ALA A 55 6.38 0.77 25.51
CA ALA A 55 7.13 0.67 24.28
C ALA A 55 6.33 1.25 23.10
N GLU A 56 7.05 1.84 22.14
CA GLU A 56 6.49 2.27 20.86
C GLU A 56 5.79 1.12 20.15
N VAL A 57 4.56 1.33 19.70
CA VAL A 57 3.85 0.43 18.81
C VAL A 57 4.22 0.77 17.37
N ARG A 58 4.58 -0.24 16.60
CA ARG A 58 4.89 -0.11 15.18
C ARG A 58 3.83 -0.77 14.34
N GLY A 59 3.57 -0.18 13.20
CA GLY A 59 2.66 -0.69 12.19
C GLY A 59 3.00 -0.16 10.81
N ALA A 60 2.21 -0.57 9.86
CA ALA A 60 2.25 -0.09 8.50
C ALA A 60 0.89 0.47 8.09
N GLY A 61 0.86 1.19 6.97
CA GLY A 61 -0.37 1.67 6.36
C GLY A 61 -0.13 2.02 4.91
N ALA A 62 -1.15 2.54 4.26
CA ALA A 62 -1.01 3.11 2.93
C ALA A 62 -1.97 4.28 2.72
N LEU A 63 -1.53 5.27 1.96
CA LEU A 63 -2.38 6.35 1.48
C LEU A 63 -3.42 5.77 0.53
N ILE A 64 -4.69 6.11 0.75
CA ILE A 64 -5.83 5.71 -0.09
C ILE A 64 -6.52 6.94 -0.67
N ASP A 65 -7.53 6.73 -1.52
CA ASP A 65 -8.38 7.79 -2.04
C ASP A 65 -8.90 8.71 -0.91
N GLY A 66 -8.95 10.03 -1.18
CA GLY A 66 -9.41 11.02 -0.21
C GLY A 66 -8.33 11.49 0.78
N ASP A 67 -7.05 11.19 0.48
CA ASP A 67 -5.88 11.64 1.26
C ASP A 67 -5.82 11.08 2.70
N HIS A 68 -6.46 9.93 2.95
CA HIS A 68 -6.39 9.23 4.23
C HIS A 68 -5.40 8.08 4.20
N ILE A 69 -4.77 7.81 5.34
CA ILE A 69 -3.92 6.63 5.52
C ILE A 69 -4.76 5.53 6.15
N LEU A 70 -4.90 4.41 5.44
CA LEU A 70 -5.56 3.20 5.94
C LEU A 70 -4.55 2.33 6.70
N THR A 71 -4.95 1.87 7.91
CA THR A 71 -4.15 1.01 8.78
C THR A 71 -5.03 0.08 9.62
N ALA A 72 -4.41 -0.74 10.47
CA ALA A 72 -5.13 -1.52 11.49
C ALA A 72 -5.41 -0.67 12.75
N ALA A 73 -6.61 -0.79 13.30
CA ALA A 73 -7.04 0.00 14.45
C ALA A 73 -6.19 -0.25 15.70
N HIS A 74 -5.81 -1.51 15.98
CA HIS A 74 -4.99 -1.85 17.16
C HIS A 74 -3.58 -1.25 17.14
N VAL A 75 -3.11 -0.73 16.00
CA VAL A 75 -1.83 -0.02 15.91
C VAL A 75 -1.91 1.35 16.54
N VAL A 76 -3.07 2.00 16.47
CA VAL A 76 -3.26 3.42 16.81
C VAL A 76 -4.25 3.68 17.94
N ALA A 77 -5.00 2.66 18.39
CA ALA A 77 -5.97 2.79 19.47
C ALA A 77 -5.30 3.22 20.79
N GLY A 78 -5.85 4.24 21.44
CA GLY A 78 -5.37 4.77 22.72
C GLY A 78 -4.01 5.48 22.66
N ALA A 79 -3.46 5.75 21.49
CA ALA A 79 -2.17 6.41 21.35
C ALA A 79 -2.27 7.92 21.61
N ASP A 80 -1.34 8.47 22.41
CA ASP A 80 -1.22 9.91 22.64
C ASP A 80 -0.57 10.64 21.44
N SER A 81 0.31 9.94 20.71
CA SER A 81 1.00 10.51 19.56
C SER A 81 1.21 9.46 18.48
N ILE A 82 0.93 9.86 17.26
CA ILE A 82 1.12 9.02 16.07
C ILE A 82 1.97 9.80 15.08
N THR A 83 3.00 9.12 14.54
CA THR A 83 3.79 9.63 13.42
C THR A 83 3.78 8.64 12.27
N VAL A 84 3.82 9.17 11.07
CA VAL A 84 3.89 8.38 9.84
C VAL A 84 5.08 8.82 8.99
N ARG A 85 5.68 7.89 8.26
CA ARG A 85 6.81 8.15 7.38
C ARG A 85 6.62 7.35 6.09
N SER A 86 6.78 8.00 4.95
CA SER A 86 6.67 7.30 3.66
C SER A 86 7.79 6.28 3.46
N ALA A 87 7.63 5.42 2.47
CA ALA A 87 8.61 4.40 2.10
C ALA A 87 9.90 4.98 1.46
N SER A 88 9.95 6.28 1.20
CA SER A 88 11.14 6.93 0.64
C SER A 88 12.32 6.88 1.63
N PRO A 89 13.55 6.60 1.18
CA PRO A 89 14.73 6.55 2.05
C PRO A 89 15.00 7.85 2.81
N ASP A 90 14.69 9.00 2.21
CA ASP A 90 14.94 10.33 2.77
C ASP A 90 13.70 10.95 3.45
N ALA A 91 12.63 10.14 3.62
CA ALA A 91 11.39 10.63 4.21
C ALA A 91 11.58 11.01 5.69
N THR A 92 11.01 12.15 6.06
CA THR A 92 10.84 12.56 7.45
C THR A 92 9.53 12.04 8.00
N ALA A 93 9.48 11.79 9.32
CA ALA A 93 8.24 11.45 9.99
C ALA A 93 7.40 12.72 10.18
N VAL A 94 6.09 12.61 9.93
CA VAL A 94 5.10 13.66 10.13
C VAL A 94 4.05 13.22 11.14
N THR A 95 3.44 14.15 11.84
CA THR A 95 2.38 13.85 12.81
C THR A 95 1.10 13.46 12.08
N ALA A 96 0.45 12.41 12.57
CA ALA A 96 -0.85 11.96 12.07
C ALA A 96 -1.88 11.93 13.21
N ARG A 97 -3.16 12.00 12.85
CA ARG A 97 -4.30 11.89 13.79
C ARG A 97 -5.30 10.88 13.28
N VAL A 98 -5.93 10.15 14.17
CA VAL A 98 -7.01 9.25 13.82
C VAL A 98 -8.26 10.07 13.51
N VAL A 99 -8.86 9.87 12.34
CA VAL A 99 -10.10 10.54 11.90
C VAL A 99 -11.27 9.58 11.77
N ALA A 100 -11.01 8.28 11.71
CA ALA A 100 -12.05 7.23 11.83
C ALA A 100 -11.44 5.94 12.36
N ILE A 101 -12.21 5.17 13.13
CA ILE A 101 -11.81 3.86 13.66
C ILE A 101 -12.99 2.89 13.67
N ASP A 102 -12.74 1.65 13.27
CA ASP A 102 -13.66 0.51 13.39
C ASP A 102 -12.99 -0.60 14.22
N PRO A 103 -13.22 -0.64 15.54
CA PRO A 103 -12.62 -1.64 16.42
C PRO A 103 -13.05 -3.07 16.10
N LEU A 104 -14.23 -3.25 15.51
CA LEU A 104 -14.79 -4.57 15.21
C LEU A 104 -14.07 -5.21 14.02
N ARG A 105 -13.75 -4.40 13.01
CA ARG A 105 -13.01 -4.82 11.79
C ARG A 105 -11.52 -4.62 11.89
N ASP A 106 -11.07 -3.96 12.96
CA ASP A 106 -9.67 -3.61 13.16
C ASP A 106 -9.12 -2.75 12.00
N LEU A 107 -9.83 -1.69 11.67
CA LEU A 107 -9.48 -0.73 10.64
C LEU A 107 -9.48 0.70 11.22
N ALA A 108 -8.54 1.52 10.77
CA ALA A 108 -8.50 2.95 11.11
C ALA A 108 -8.07 3.78 9.91
N LEU A 109 -8.52 5.04 9.89
CA LEU A 109 -8.04 6.08 8.99
C LEU A 109 -7.31 7.16 9.78
N LEU A 110 -6.14 7.52 9.26
CA LEU A 110 -5.36 8.63 9.76
C LEU A 110 -5.38 9.76 8.73
N ASP A 111 -5.24 10.98 9.24
CA ASP A 111 -5.00 12.18 8.44
C ASP A 111 -3.69 12.81 8.85
N VAL A 112 -3.07 13.54 7.92
CA VAL A 112 -1.86 14.33 8.11
C VAL A 112 -2.11 15.75 7.64
N GLU A 113 -1.28 16.69 8.06
CA GLU A 113 -1.39 18.07 7.60
C GLU A 113 -1.26 18.14 6.08
N ARG A 114 -2.12 18.94 5.46
CA ARG A 114 -2.13 19.11 4.01
C ARG A 114 -0.78 19.61 3.50
N GLY A 115 -0.23 18.92 2.51
CA GLY A 115 1.08 19.22 1.93
C GLY A 115 2.21 18.34 2.45
N GLU A 116 1.96 17.56 3.52
CA GLU A 116 2.83 16.47 3.91
C GLU A 116 2.62 15.27 2.96
N LEU A 117 3.59 14.37 2.90
CA LEU A 117 3.53 13.12 2.11
C LEU A 117 3.15 13.30 0.63
N THR A 118 3.51 14.44 0.01
CA THR A 118 3.16 14.76 -1.39
C THR A 118 3.79 13.83 -2.43
N GLU A 119 4.81 13.08 -2.04
CA GLU A 119 5.46 12.06 -2.85
C GLU A 119 4.63 10.78 -2.99
N LEU A 120 3.70 10.52 -2.08
CA LEU A 120 2.86 9.33 -2.13
C LEU A 120 1.84 9.37 -3.28
N ARG A 121 1.42 8.18 -3.69
CA ARG A 121 0.36 7.97 -4.67
C ARG A 121 -0.76 7.15 -4.03
N PRO A 122 -1.97 7.69 -3.90
CA PRO A 122 -3.05 7.00 -3.23
C PRO A 122 -3.45 5.71 -3.96
N LEU A 123 -3.79 4.70 -3.19
CA LEU A 123 -4.37 3.45 -3.68
C LEU A 123 -5.88 3.61 -3.84
N HIS A 124 -6.40 3.17 -4.97
CA HIS A 124 -7.84 2.97 -5.09
C HIS A 124 -8.28 1.77 -4.25
N VAL A 125 -9.25 1.98 -3.39
CA VAL A 125 -9.84 0.90 -2.60
C VAL A 125 -10.82 0.11 -3.48
N ALA A 126 -10.78 -1.20 -3.38
CA ALA A 126 -11.77 -2.05 -4.03
C ALA A 126 -13.09 -1.99 -3.28
N ALA A 127 -14.18 -1.74 -3.99
CA ALA A 127 -15.51 -1.82 -3.42
C ALA A 127 -15.85 -3.27 -3.05
N GLY A 128 -16.09 -3.50 -1.77
CA GLY A 128 -16.41 -4.82 -1.22
C GLY A 128 -15.23 -5.81 -1.25
N ALA A 129 -15.55 -7.02 -0.86
CA ALA A 129 -14.58 -8.10 -0.76
C ALA A 129 -14.39 -8.77 -2.12
N VAL A 130 -13.27 -8.51 -2.78
CA VAL A 130 -13.00 -8.89 -4.17
C VAL A 130 -11.92 -9.97 -4.35
N GLY A 131 -11.17 -10.33 -3.30
CA GLY A 131 -10.14 -11.36 -3.38
C GLY A 131 -10.71 -12.79 -3.32
N ALA A 132 -10.16 -13.69 -4.08
CA ALA A 132 -10.48 -15.12 -4.10
C ALA A 132 -9.24 -15.97 -3.78
N GLY A 133 -9.45 -17.21 -3.37
CA GLY A 133 -8.35 -18.15 -3.18
C GLY A 133 -7.52 -18.33 -4.44
N GLY A 134 -6.20 -18.23 -4.30
CA GLY A 134 -5.24 -18.27 -5.40
C GLY A 134 -4.88 -16.89 -6.00
N ASP A 135 -5.62 -15.83 -5.70
CA ASP A 135 -5.25 -14.48 -6.11
C ASP A 135 -3.95 -14.04 -5.44
N THR A 136 -3.14 -13.28 -6.17
CA THR A 136 -1.84 -12.81 -5.73
C THR A 136 -1.75 -11.29 -5.76
N GLY A 137 -0.78 -10.77 -5.03
CA GLY A 137 -0.50 -9.34 -4.98
C GLY A 137 0.75 -9.05 -4.17
N SER A 138 0.87 -7.81 -3.69
CA SER A 138 1.99 -7.38 -2.86
C SER A 138 1.52 -6.55 -1.69
N VAL A 139 2.28 -6.61 -0.59
CA VAL A 139 2.22 -5.68 0.54
C VAL A 139 3.58 -5.02 0.70
N VAL A 140 3.63 -3.90 1.41
CA VAL A 140 4.90 -3.31 1.86
C VAL A 140 5.06 -3.56 3.35
N LEU A 141 6.18 -4.17 3.71
CA LEU A 141 6.59 -4.40 5.09
C LEU A 141 7.82 -3.53 5.40
N PHE A 142 7.90 -3.02 6.62
CA PHE A 142 9.05 -2.22 7.04
C PHE A 142 9.98 -3.08 7.87
N ARG A 143 11.20 -3.29 7.37
CA ARG A 143 12.24 -4.11 7.99
C ARG A 143 13.49 -3.28 8.19
N ASP A 144 13.99 -3.21 9.42
CA ASP A 144 15.21 -2.46 9.77
C ASP A 144 15.19 -1.00 9.23
N GLY A 145 14.01 -0.40 9.19
CA GLY A 145 13.80 0.97 8.70
C GLY A 145 13.67 1.11 7.18
N ALA A 146 13.79 0.01 6.43
CA ALA A 146 13.60 -0.02 4.97
C ALA A 146 12.23 -0.60 4.59
N ALA A 147 11.62 -0.04 3.55
CA ALA A 147 10.39 -0.56 2.97
C ALA A 147 10.71 -1.68 1.97
N VAL A 148 10.05 -2.82 2.10
CA VAL A 148 10.24 -3.98 1.25
C VAL A 148 8.90 -4.45 0.70
N GLY A 149 8.77 -4.51 -0.62
CA GLY A 149 7.63 -5.13 -1.29
C GLY A 149 7.69 -6.65 -1.18
N VAL A 150 6.69 -7.25 -0.57
CA VAL A 150 6.61 -8.70 -0.34
C VAL A 150 5.39 -9.26 -1.05
N PRO A 151 5.56 -10.30 -1.90
CA PRO A 151 4.43 -10.95 -2.54
C PRO A 151 3.62 -11.77 -1.53
N TYR A 152 2.32 -11.86 -1.77
CA TYR A 152 1.41 -12.74 -1.05
C TYR A 152 0.53 -13.55 -2.01
N SER A 153 -0.09 -14.62 -1.50
CA SER A 153 -1.24 -15.26 -2.14
C SER A 153 -2.39 -15.40 -1.14
N ILE A 154 -3.62 -15.27 -1.64
CA ILE A 154 -4.83 -15.50 -0.83
C ILE A 154 -5.06 -17.01 -0.78
N GLY A 155 -5.01 -17.59 0.42
CA GLY A 155 -5.38 -18.99 0.61
C GLY A 155 -6.88 -19.19 0.44
N ARG A 156 -7.67 -18.37 1.13
CA ARG A 156 -9.15 -18.36 1.04
C ARG A 156 -9.75 -17.12 1.68
N ARG A 157 -11.00 -16.84 1.36
CA ARG A 157 -11.84 -15.92 2.15
C ARG A 157 -12.29 -16.60 3.43
N VAL A 158 -12.29 -15.82 4.51
CA VAL A 158 -12.67 -16.31 5.85
C VAL A 158 -13.57 -15.29 6.55
N VAL A 159 -14.34 -15.79 7.52
CA VAL A 159 -14.90 -14.97 8.59
C VAL A 159 -14.27 -15.50 9.88
N VAL A 160 -13.45 -14.68 10.53
CA VAL A 160 -12.75 -15.04 11.76
C VAL A 160 -13.59 -14.59 12.95
N ASN A 161 -14.00 -15.53 13.82
CA ASN A 161 -14.60 -15.20 15.10
C ASN A 161 -13.47 -14.94 16.10
N ILE A 162 -13.38 -13.72 16.56
CA ILE A 162 -12.28 -13.22 17.40
C ILE A 162 -12.85 -12.13 18.32
N LEU A 163 -12.12 -11.77 19.36
CA LEU A 163 -12.44 -10.58 20.14
C LEU A 163 -12.14 -9.32 19.33
N ASP A 164 -12.88 -8.25 19.59
CA ASP A 164 -12.53 -6.91 19.07
C ASP A 164 -11.14 -6.46 19.57
N ILE A 165 -10.67 -5.30 19.16
CA ILE A 165 -9.34 -4.84 19.52
C ILE A 165 -9.19 -4.56 21.02
N HIS A 166 -10.27 -4.29 21.75
CA HIS A 166 -10.28 -4.06 23.20
C HIS A 166 -10.50 -5.34 24.01
N HIS A 167 -10.67 -6.50 23.35
CA HIS A 167 -10.97 -7.81 23.96
C HIS A 167 -12.28 -7.87 24.77
N GLU A 168 -13.23 -7.01 24.44
CA GLU A 168 -14.51 -6.89 25.18
C GLU A 168 -15.65 -7.69 24.53
N HIS A 169 -15.68 -7.75 23.19
CA HIS A 169 -16.79 -8.34 22.46
C HIS A 169 -16.30 -9.34 21.41
N GLU A 170 -17.02 -10.46 21.31
CA GLU A 170 -16.82 -11.38 20.19
C GLU A 170 -17.38 -10.76 18.90
N VAL A 171 -16.58 -10.76 17.86
CA VAL A 171 -16.92 -10.22 16.55
C VAL A 171 -16.62 -11.22 15.44
N SER A 172 -17.42 -11.16 14.38
CA SER A 172 -17.17 -11.89 13.14
C SER A 172 -16.50 -10.96 12.14
N ARG A 173 -15.20 -11.14 11.93
CA ARG A 173 -14.38 -10.30 11.06
C ARG A 173 -14.22 -10.95 9.69
N PRO A 174 -14.88 -10.42 8.64
CA PRO A 174 -14.70 -10.90 7.28
C PRO A 174 -13.32 -10.47 6.72
N GLY A 175 -12.72 -11.33 5.91
CA GLY A 175 -11.41 -11.05 5.34
C GLY A 175 -10.77 -12.26 4.66
N TYR A 176 -9.46 -12.36 4.79
CA TYR A 176 -8.64 -13.32 4.07
C TYR A 176 -7.69 -14.08 5.00
N GLU A 177 -7.53 -15.37 4.73
CA GLU A 177 -6.37 -16.14 5.11
C GLU A 177 -5.33 -15.97 3.99
N VAL A 178 -4.13 -15.53 4.34
CA VAL A 178 -3.11 -15.07 3.39
C VAL A 178 -1.81 -15.84 3.62
N ASP A 179 -1.24 -16.39 2.56
CA ASP A 179 0.06 -17.02 2.60
C ASP A 179 1.14 -15.95 2.47
N ILE A 180 1.70 -15.57 3.61
CA ILE A 180 2.76 -14.58 3.78
C ILE A 180 3.36 -14.72 5.19
N ALA A 181 4.67 -14.56 5.31
CA ALA A 181 5.35 -14.47 6.61
C ALA A 181 5.37 -13.02 7.11
N ILE A 182 4.73 -12.78 8.24
CA ILE A 182 4.71 -11.46 8.89
C ILE A 182 5.22 -11.53 10.33
N ALA A 183 5.63 -10.38 10.86
CA ALA A 183 6.14 -10.20 12.22
C ALA A 183 5.44 -9.03 12.93
N ALA A 184 5.77 -8.80 14.20
CA ALA A 184 5.34 -7.62 14.92
C ALA A 184 5.83 -6.36 14.18
N GLY A 185 4.94 -5.38 14.01
CA GLY A 185 5.19 -4.18 13.21
C GLY A 185 4.68 -4.23 11.77
N ASP A 186 4.21 -5.40 11.28
CA ASP A 186 3.60 -5.52 9.95
C ASP A 186 2.09 -5.29 9.94
N SER A 187 1.47 -5.21 11.11
CA SER A 187 0.05 -4.87 11.26
C SER A 187 -0.27 -3.56 10.55
N GLY A 188 -1.40 -3.52 9.85
CA GLY A 188 -1.81 -2.36 9.06
C GLY A 188 -1.29 -2.35 7.62
N ALA A 189 -0.36 -3.24 7.24
CA ALA A 189 0.11 -3.33 5.86
C ALA A 189 -1.07 -3.62 4.91
N VAL A 190 -1.23 -2.77 3.90
CA VAL A 190 -2.34 -2.85 2.95
C VAL A 190 -2.00 -3.81 1.82
N MET A 191 -2.91 -4.75 1.57
CA MET A 191 -2.82 -5.72 0.49
C MET A 191 -3.21 -5.08 -0.85
N VAL A 192 -2.26 -5.03 -1.78
CA VAL A 192 -2.47 -4.52 -3.14
C VAL A 192 -2.56 -5.70 -4.10
N ALA A 193 -3.71 -5.87 -4.72
CA ALA A 193 -3.97 -6.94 -5.68
C ALA A 193 -3.28 -6.68 -7.03
N ALA A 194 -3.24 -7.69 -7.90
CA ALA A 194 -2.66 -7.61 -9.25
C ALA A 194 -3.26 -6.48 -10.10
N ASN A 195 -4.52 -6.10 -9.87
CA ASN A 195 -5.18 -4.96 -10.51
C ASN A 195 -4.87 -3.60 -9.86
N ARG A 196 -3.90 -3.55 -8.92
CA ARG A 196 -3.41 -2.36 -8.20
C ARG A 196 -4.42 -1.71 -7.25
N ARG A 197 -5.45 -2.43 -6.81
CA ARG A 197 -6.43 -1.94 -5.84
C ARG A 197 -6.09 -2.46 -4.45
N ALA A 198 -6.34 -1.65 -3.43
CA ALA A 198 -6.31 -2.10 -2.03
C ALA A 198 -7.51 -3.03 -1.79
N ILE A 199 -7.27 -4.22 -1.24
CA ILE A 199 -8.29 -5.25 -1.02
C ILE A 199 -8.39 -5.73 0.44
N GLY A 200 -7.39 -5.44 1.26
CA GLY A 200 -7.37 -5.86 2.67
C GLY A 200 -6.26 -5.21 3.46
N VAL A 201 -6.31 -5.38 4.78
CA VAL A 201 -5.34 -4.86 5.74
C VAL A 201 -4.91 -6.00 6.66
N LEU A 202 -3.61 -6.30 6.71
CA LEU A 202 -3.03 -7.32 7.58
C LEU A 202 -3.18 -6.92 9.06
N TYR A 203 -3.67 -7.85 9.91
CA TYR A 203 -3.84 -7.57 11.33
C TYR A 203 -3.27 -8.64 12.27
N ALA A 204 -3.10 -9.88 11.82
CA ALA A 204 -2.60 -10.94 12.68
C ALA A 204 -1.84 -12.01 11.90
N LYS A 205 -0.89 -12.67 12.57
CA LYS A 205 -0.28 -13.90 12.06
C LYS A 205 -0.92 -15.14 12.70
N SER A 206 -0.87 -16.25 12.00
CA SER A 206 -1.25 -17.55 12.55
C SER A 206 -0.31 -17.96 13.68
N ARG A 207 -0.87 -18.56 14.74
CA ARG A 207 -0.08 -19.17 15.82
C ARG A 207 0.41 -20.57 15.46
N ALA A 208 -0.15 -21.18 14.41
CA ALA A 208 0.12 -22.58 14.03
C ALA A 208 1.00 -22.68 12.77
N VAL A 209 1.00 -21.65 11.89
CA VAL A 209 1.72 -21.68 10.61
C VAL A 209 2.41 -20.34 10.41
N ASP A 210 3.74 -20.32 10.44
CA ASP A 210 4.54 -19.09 10.40
C ASP A 210 4.41 -18.30 9.08
N THR A 211 4.05 -18.96 8.00
CA THR A 211 3.85 -18.35 6.67
C THR A 211 2.40 -17.99 6.42
N ARG A 212 1.57 -17.92 7.46
CA ARG A 212 0.14 -17.60 7.33
C ARG A 212 -0.23 -16.39 8.16
N ALA A 213 -0.96 -15.47 7.54
CA ALA A 213 -1.52 -14.28 8.16
C ALA A 213 -3.02 -14.15 7.91
N PHE A 214 -3.64 -13.19 8.60
CA PHE A 214 -5.03 -12.81 8.42
C PHE A 214 -5.12 -11.32 8.11
N ALA A 215 -6.05 -10.98 7.21
CA ALA A 215 -6.34 -9.61 6.83
C ALA A 215 -7.83 -9.34 6.90
N SER A 216 -8.22 -8.16 7.38
CA SER A 216 -9.58 -7.64 7.21
C SER A 216 -9.79 -7.25 5.75
N ASP A 217 -10.99 -7.48 5.20
CA ASP A 217 -11.32 -6.97 3.87
C ASP A 217 -11.62 -5.46 3.89
N THR A 218 -11.68 -4.84 2.71
CA THR A 218 -11.93 -3.40 2.57
C THR A 218 -13.41 -3.02 2.52
N GLY A 219 -14.32 -3.95 2.82
CA GLY A 219 -15.77 -3.71 2.69
C GLY A 219 -16.33 -2.61 3.60
N ALA A 220 -15.61 -2.23 4.67
CA ALA A 220 -16.02 -1.14 5.56
C ALA A 220 -15.32 0.21 5.29
N VAL A 221 -14.37 0.26 4.35
CA VAL A 221 -13.53 1.46 4.15
C VAL A 221 -14.37 2.65 3.68
N ASP A 222 -15.35 2.45 2.80
CA ASP A 222 -16.22 3.54 2.34
C ASP A 222 -16.99 4.18 3.51
N ALA A 223 -17.46 3.37 4.47
CA ALA A 223 -18.13 3.87 5.67
C ALA A 223 -17.16 4.64 6.60
N LEU A 224 -15.92 4.16 6.72
CA LEU A 224 -14.86 4.86 7.46
C LEU A 224 -14.51 6.20 6.82
N VAL A 225 -14.38 6.26 5.51
CA VAL A 225 -14.11 7.51 4.76
C VAL A 225 -15.27 8.50 4.94
N ALA A 226 -16.52 8.02 4.90
CA ALA A 226 -17.69 8.86 5.16
C ALA A 226 -17.68 9.40 6.60
N ALA A 227 -17.33 8.58 7.59
CA ALA A 227 -17.19 9.01 8.98
C ALA A 227 -16.07 10.03 9.15
N ALA A 228 -14.90 9.81 8.54
CA ALA A 228 -13.76 10.72 8.57
C ALA A 228 -14.11 12.10 8.03
N SER A 229 -14.95 12.18 7.00
CA SER A 229 -15.37 13.45 6.38
C SER A 229 -16.16 14.38 7.34
N ALA A 230 -16.67 13.85 8.45
CA ALA A 230 -17.39 14.61 9.48
C ALA A 230 -16.49 15.09 10.62
N VAL A 231 -15.23 14.69 10.64
CA VAL A 231 -14.25 15.01 11.71
C VAL A 231 -13.37 16.17 11.27
N ASP A 232 -13.07 17.08 12.21
CA ASP A 232 -12.03 18.09 12.01
C ASP A 232 -10.65 17.39 12.06
N PRO A 233 -9.92 17.32 10.96
CA PRO A 233 -8.62 16.62 10.92
C PRO A 233 -7.57 17.26 11.83
N ALA A 234 -7.74 18.52 12.20
CA ALA A 234 -6.84 19.18 13.17
C ALA A 234 -7.02 18.68 14.60
N VAL A 235 -8.20 18.12 14.92
CA VAL A 235 -8.54 17.61 16.26
C VAL A 235 -8.41 16.09 16.32
N GLY A 236 -8.88 15.37 15.30
CA GLY A 236 -9.00 13.92 15.29
C GLY A 236 -10.18 13.45 16.16
N ILE A 237 -10.17 12.16 16.47
CA ILE A 237 -11.18 11.51 17.34
C ILE A 237 -10.52 10.84 18.55
N ASP A 238 -11.28 10.65 19.61
CA ASP A 238 -10.91 9.74 20.70
C ASP A 238 -10.91 8.29 20.16
N THR A 239 -9.81 7.59 20.37
CA THR A 239 -9.61 6.22 19.89
C THR A 239 -9.85 5.17 20.99
N GLY A 240 -10.35 5.60 22.15
CA GLY A 240 -10.65 4.76 23.29
C GLY A 240 -9.41 4.35 24.10
N GLU A 241 -9.56 3.26 24.84
CA GLU A 241 -8.50 2.74 25.70
C GLU A 241 -7.37 2.05 24.92
N CYS A 242 -6.26 1.88 25.61
CA CYS A 242 -5.10 1.12 25.11
C CYS A 242 -5.44 -0.36 24.82
N VAL A 243 -4.87 -0.89 23.77
CA VAL A 243 -5.04 -2.28 23.32
C VAL A 243 -3.81 -3.12 23.62
#